data_9b43f0ed5a07e0bb34c1ee53e4a2eff1
#
_entry.id   9b43f0ed5a07e0bb34c1ee53e4a2eff1
#
_cell.length_a   1.000
_cell.length_b   1.000
_cell.length_c   1.000
_cell.angle_alpha   90.00
_cell.angle_beta   90.00
_cell.angle_gamma   90.00
#
_symmetry.space_group_name_H-M   'P 1'
#
loop_
_entity.id
_entity.type
_entity.pdbx_description
1 polymer ?
#
loop_
_entity_poly.entity_id
_entity_poly.type
_entity_poly.pdbx_seq_one_letter_code
_entity_poly.pdbx_strand_id
1 'polypeptide(L)'
;MALEPGPVQVVHNFHSTKEEVLDDIKKLDLWPTVYVSERMEELPLHWHDVDNCGYVMEGKSYVLNEKGERVELGAGDKLILPAGAVHAEGEVTERMVYIVGISKPENLFDALLPLLEPDTSPLS
;
A
#
# COMPACT_ATOMS: atom_id res chain seq x y z
N MET A 1 -10.48 -11.82 -6.07
CA MET A 1 -9.72 -12.67 -5.15
C MET A 1 -8.92 -11.80 -4.20
N ALA A 2 -9.01 -12.08 -2.91
CA ALA A 2 -8.30 -11.30 -1.91
C ALA A 2 -6.83 -11.69 -1.84
N LEU A 3 -6.02 -10.84 -1.23
CA LEU A 3 -4.62 -11.14 -0.96
C LEU A 3 -4.53 -12.19 0.16
N GLU A 4 -3.46 -12.98 0.13
CA GLU A 4 -3.18 -13.89 1.23
C GLU A 4 -2.91 -13.07 2.50
N PRO A 5 -3.50 -13.43 3.66
CA PRO A 5 -3.18 -12.78 4.92
C PRO A 5 -1.69 -12.89 5.22
N GLY A 6 -1.13 -11.84 5.79
CA GLY A 6 0.28 -11.86 6.13
C GLY A 6 0.83 -10.45 6.30
N PRO A 7 2.16 -10.34 6.51
CA PRO A 7 2.80 -9.05 6.70
C PRO A 7 2.86 -8.25 5.40
N VAL A 8 3.16 -6.97 5.53
CA VAL A 8 3.44 -6.10 4.38
C VAL A 8 4.66 -6.64 3.63
N GLN A 9 4.61 -6.57 2.30
CA GLN A 9 5.70 -7.01 1.43
C GLN A 9 5.97 -5.97 0.35
N VAL A 10 7.22 -5.90 -0.07
CA VAL A 10 7.63 -5.04 -1.19
C VAL A 10 8.29 -5.92 -2.25
N VAL A 11 7.86 -5.77 -3.49
CA VAL A 11 8.48 -6.42 -4.64
C VAL A 11 9.14 -5.33 -5.47
N HIS A 12 10.47 -5.29 -5.43
CA HIS A 12 11.22 -4.28 -6.19
C HIS A 12 11.23 -4.60 -7.68
N ASN A 13 11.20 -3.56 -8.50
CA ASN A 13 11.25 -3.68 -9.97
C ASN A 13 10.16 -4.61 -10.52
N PHE A 14 8.96 -4.50 -9.95
CA PHE A 14 7.83 -5.33 -10.35
C PHE A 14 7.27 -4.94 -11.71
N HIS A 15 7.28 -3.66 -12.05
CA HIS A 15 6.68 -3.16 -13.28
C HIS A 15 7.52 -2.05 -13.90
N SER A 16 7.36 -1.88 -15.21
CA SER A 16 7.95 -0.78 -15.96
C SER A 16 6.89 -0.02 -16.75
N THR A 17 5.69 -0.59 -16.91
CA THR A 17 4.60 0.06 -17.65
C THR A 17 3.33 0.05 -16.83
N LYS A 18 2.45 1.01 -17.15
CA LYS A 18 1.11 1.08 -16.54
C LYS A 18 0.29 -0.17 -16.87
N GLU A 19 0.45 -0.71 -18.07
CA GLU A 19 -0.27 -1.90 -18.51
C GLU A 19 0.04 -3.09 -17.62
N GLU A 20 1.29 -3.26 -17.22
CA GLU A 20 1.67 -4.33 -16.30
C GLU A 20 0.97 -4.18 -14.94
N VAL A 21 0.86 -2.93 -14.46
CA VAL A 21 0.17 -2.62 -13.21
C VAL A 21 -1.30 -2.99 -13.30
N LEU A 22 -1.98 -2.55 -14.37
CA LEU A 22 -3.41 -2.81 -14.54
C LEU A 22 -3.70 -4.30 -14.73
N ASP A 23 -2.82 -5.03 -15.41
CA ASP A 23 -2.95 -6.48 -15.56
C ASP A 23 -2.85 -7.19 -14.21
N ASP A 24 -1.94 -6.76 -13.36
CA ASP A 24 -1.78 -7.35 -12.02
C ASP A 24 -2.99 -7.08 -11.15
N ILE A 25 -3.50 -5.85 -11.17
CA ILE A 25 -4.72 -5.47 -10.43
C ILE A 25 -5.89 -6.34 -10.87
N LYS A 26 -6.01 -6.57 -12.17
CA LYS A 26 -7.07 -7.41 -12.73
C LYS A 26 -6.94 -8.86 -12.25
N LYS A 27 -5.72 -9.40 -12.25
CA LYS A 27 -5.47 -10.77 -11.79
C LYS A 27 -5.80 -10.95 -10.32
N LEU A 28 -5.58 -9.93 -9.51
CA LEU A 28 -5.87 -9.96 -8.08
C LEU A 28 -7.32 -9.64 -7.76
N ASP A 29 -8.12 -9.33 -8.77
CA ASP A 29 -9.54 -8.95 -8.62
C ASP A 29 -9.70 -7.74 -7.70
N LEU A 30 -8.82 -6.75 -7.87
CA LEU A 30 -8.86 -5.49 -7.14
C LEU A 30 -9.38 -4.38 -8.06
N TRP A 31 -9.77 -3.26 -7.46
CA TRP A 31 -10.23 -2.08 -8.20
C TRP A 31 -9.12 -1.05 -8.25
N PRO A 32 -8.80 -0.50 -9.43
CA PRO A 32 -7.75 0.50 -9.53
C PRO A 32 -8.21 1.89 -9.06
N THR A 33 -7.34 2.54 -8.32
CA THR A 33 -7.50 3.95 -7.94
C THR A 33 -6.14 4.62 -8.14
N VAL A 34 -6.12 5.93 -8.07
CA VAL A 34 -4.87 6.69 -8.14
C VAL A 34 -4.72 7.48 -6.86
N TYR A 35 -3.54 7.42 -6.28
CA TYR A 35 -3.24 8.18 -5.08
C TYR A 35 -2.00 9.04 -5.32
N VAL A 36 -2.13 10.33 -5.09
CA VAL A 36 -1.03 11.28 -5.18
C VAL A 36 -0.76 11.81 -3.79
N SER A 37 0.45 11.62 -3.32
CA SER A 37 0.89 12.16 -2.05
C SER A 37 1.87 13.28 -2.32
N GLU A 38 1.55 14.47 -1.85
CA GLU A 38 2.50 15.55 -1.80
C GLU A 38 3.39 15.38 -0.57
N ARG A 39 4.14 16.38 -0.20
CA ARG A 39 4.99 16.33 0.98
C ARG A 39 4.20 15.97 2.23
N MET A 40 4.62 14.94 2.95
CA MET A 40 3.97 14.52 4.18
C MET A 40 4.95 13.82 5.11
N GLU A 41 4.63 13.83 6.40
CA GLU A 41 5.44 13.15 7.41
C GLU A 41 5.10 11.66 7.47
N GLU A 42 6.01 10.87 8.04
CA GLU A 42 5.79 9.46 8.29
C GLU A 42 4.55 9.28 9.18
N LEU A 43 3.70 8.33 8.81
CA LEU A 43 2.51 8.00 9.59
C LEU A 43 2.86 7.06 10.75
N PRO A 44 2.04 7.03 11.81
CA PRO A 44 2.24 6.01 12.86
C PRO A 44 1.89 4.62 12.32
N LEU A 45 2.38 3.59 12.99
CA LEU A 45 2.02 2.22 12.66
C LEU A 45 0.51 2.04 12.81
N HIS A 46 -0.10 1.38 11.82
CA HIS A 46 -1.54 1.17 11.75
C HIS A 46 -1.87 0.00 10.83
N TRP A 47 -3.14 -0.32 10.70
CA TRP A 47 -3.60 -1.32 9.74
C TRP A 47 -4.92 -0.86 9.11
N HIS A 48 -5.26 -1.46 7.98
CA HIS A 48 -6.52 -1.19 7.27
C HIS A 48 -7.31 -2.47 7.13
N ASP A 49 -8.63 -2.36 7.09
CA ASP A 49 -9.54 -3.51 6.96
C ASP A 49 -9.89 -3.79 5.50
N VAL A 50 -8.93 -3.56 4.61
CA VAL A 50 -9.06 -3.87 3.18
C VAL A 50 -7.73 -4.38 2.67
N ASP A 51 -7.78 -5.27 1.67
CA ASP A 51 -6.59 -5.63 0.91
C ASP A 51 -6.28 -4.51 -0.06
N ASN A 52 -5.00 -4.14 -0.16
CA ASN A 52 -4.60 -3.23 -1.22
C ASN A 52 -3.17 -3.50 -1.67
N CYS A 53 -2.91 -3.12 -2.93
CA CYS A 53 -1.57 -3.14 -3.51
C CYS A 53 -1.27 -1.75 -4.04
N GLY A 54 -0.16 -1.18 -3.61
CA GLY A 54 0.31 0.09 -4.13
C GLY A 54 1.40 -0.15 -5.18
N TYR A 55 1.26 0.48 -6.33
CA TYR A 55 2.26 0.39 -7.39
C TYR A 55 2.84 1.78 -7.57
N VAL A 56 4.13 1.92 -7.26
CA VAL A 56 4.78 3.24 -7.32
C VAL A 56 5.01 3.62 -8.77
N MET A 57 4.37 4.68 -9.21
CA MET A 57 4.50 5.20 -10.57
C MET A 57 5.54 6.30 -10.64
N GLU A 58 5.71 7.06 -9.57
CA GLU A 58 6.58 8.22 -9.54
C GLU A 58 7.00 8.50 -8.09
N GLY A 59 8.26 8.86 -7.89
CA GLY A 59 8.75 9.31 -6.58
C GLY A 59 9.46 8.23 -5.78
N LYS A 60 9.85 8.60 -4.58
CA LYS A 60 10.57 7.74 -3.64
C LYS A 60 10.04 7.94 -2.23
N SER A 61 9.98 6.86 -1.48
CA SER A 61 9.66 6.88 -0.06
C SER A 61 10.14 5.56 0.56
N TYR A 62 9.45 5.10 1.57
CA TYR A 62 9.69 3.81 2.23
C TYR A 62 8.41 3.41 2.95
N VAL A 63 8.36 2.17 3.38
CA VAL A 63 7.31 1.67 4.25
C VAL A 63 7.96 1.03 5.46
N LEU A 64 7.34 1.13 6.63
CA LEU A 64 7.74 0.40 7.82
C LEU A 64 6.88 -0.86 7.91
N ASN A 65 7.50 -2.00 8.21
CA ASN A 65 6.78 -3.24 8.46
C ASN A 65 6.27 -3.29 9.91
N GLU A 66 5.66 -4.41 10.32
CA GLU A 66 5.10 -4.57 11.66
C GLU A 66 6.15 -4.46 12.79
N LYS A 67 7.42 -4.62 12.46
CA LYS A 67 8.53 -4.49 13.40
C LYS A 67 9.12 -3.09 13.39
N GLY A 68 8.58 -2.18 12.59
CA GLY A 68 9.13 -0.85 12.41
C GLY A 68 10.39 -0.81 11.55
N GLU A 69 10.67 -1.89 10.82
CA GLU A 69 11.81 -1.93 9.92
C GLU A 69 11.48 -1.26 8.61
N ARG A 70 12.44 -0.50 8.10
CA ARG A 70 12.25 0.32 6.90
C ARG A 70 12.57 -0.46 5.63
N VAL A 71 11.67 -0.40 4.66
CA VAL A 71 11.87 -0.97 3.32
C VAL A 71 11.68 0.14 2.28
N GLU A 72 12.68 0.34 1.44
CA GLU A 72 12.67 1.44 0.46
C GLU A 72 11.66 1.17 -0.65
N LEU A 73 11.05 2.26 -1.15
CA LEU A 73 10.11 2.26 -2.26
C LEU A 73 10.54 3.27 -3.31
N GLY A 74 10.45 2.88 -4.57
CA GLY A 74 10.70 3.76 -5.70
C GLY A 74 9.86 3.37 -6.90
N ALA A 75 9.91 4.19 -7.93
CA ALA A 75 9.16 3.92 -9.16
C ALA A 75 9.46 2.51 -9.68
N GLY A 76 8.42 1.75 -9.99
CA GLY A 76 8.53 0.36 -10.43
C GLY A 76 8.27 -0.67 -9.34
N ASP A 77 8.20 -0.28 -8.09
CA ASP A 77 8.00 -1.20 -6.96
C ASP A 77 6.51 -1.45 -6.69
N LYS A 78 6.23 -2.63 -6.15
CA LYS A 78 4.88 -3.03 -5.73
C LYS A 78 4.89 -3.21 -4.22
N LEU A 79 3.93 -2.57 -3.56
CA LEU A 79 3.71 -2.68 -2.11
C LEU A 79 2.45 -3.50 -1.88
N ILE A 80 2.58 -4.62 -1.18
CA ILE A 80 1.47 -5.53 -0.90
C ILE A 80 1.03 -5.33 0.55
N LEU A 81 -0.22 -4.90 0.73
CA LEU A 81 -0.81 -4.61 2.04
C LEU A 81 -2.06 -5.46 2.26
N PRO A 82 -1.91 -6.70 2.74
CA PRO A 82 -3.09 -7.48 3.10
C PRO A 82 -3.89 -6.80 4.22
N ALA A 83 -5.20 -7.04 4.25
CA ALA A 83 -6.04 -6.54 5.33
C ALA A 83 -5.46 -7.00 6.68
N GLY A 84 -5.37 -6.08 7.64
CA GLY A 84 -4.83 -6.35 8.96
C GLY A 84 -3.32 -6.23 9.09
N ALA A 85 -2.58 -6.09 8.00
CA ALA A 85 -1.13 -5.97 8.05
C ALA A 85 -0.71 -4.63 8.68
N VAL A 86 -0.02 -4.70 9.81
CA VAL A 86 0.48 -3.52 10.50
C VAL A 86 1.66 -2.93 9.71
N HIS A 87 1.58 -1.66 9.41
CA HIS A 87 2.61 -0.96 8.63
C HIS A 87 2.54 0.54 8.89
N ALA A 88 3.45 1.28 8.30
CA ALA A 88 3.38 2.74 8.28
C ALA A 88 3.95 3.23 6.96
N GLU A 89 3.23 4.12 6.29
CA GLU A 89 3.74 4.81 5.12
C GLU A 89 4.80 5.81 5.56
N GLY A 90 5.92 5.83 4.86
CA GLY A 90 7.03 6.67 5.20
C GLY A 90 6.86 8.12 4.80
N GLU A 91 7.84 8.92 5.17
CA GLU A 91 7.87 10.33 4.81
C GLU A 91 7.97 10.50 3.29
N VAL A 92 7.20 11.46 2.76
CA VAL A 92 7.30 11.89 1.37
C VAL A 92 7.90 13.29 1.38
N THR A 93 9.09 13.43 0.80
CA THR A 93 9.80 14.73 0.80
C THR A 93 9.37 15.62 -0.35
N GLU A 94 8.94 15.04 -1.47
CA GLU A 94 8.52 15.79 -2.64
C GLU A 94 7.14 15.37 -3.09
N ARG A 95 7.06 14.25 -3.82
CA ARG A 95 5.79 13.78 -4.37
C ARG A 95 5.89 12.28 -4.67
N MET A 96 4.80 11.56 -4.39
CA MET A 96 4.65 10.16 -4.77
C MET A 96 3.35 10.00 -5.55
N VAL A 97 3.40 9.21 -6.60
CA VAL A 97 2.20 8.82 -7.33
C VAL A 97 2.11 7.31 -7.32
N TYR A 98 0.97 6.81 -6.87
CA TYR A 98 0.66 5.37 -6.85
C TYR A 98 -0.57 5.10 -7.71
N ILE A 99 -0.58 3.92 -8.34
CA ILE A 99 -1.85 3.28 -8.68
C ILE A 99 -2.08 2.31 -7.53
N VAL A 100 -3.29 2.31 -6.97
CA VAL A 100 -3.62 1.46 -5.83
C VAL A 100 -4.78 0.55 -6.21
N GLY A 101 -4.57 -0.76 -6.12
CA GLY A 101 -5.64 -1.74 -6.24
C GLY A 101 -6.25 -2.00 -4.88
N ILE A 102 -7.56 -1.91 -4.75
CA ILE A 102 -8.26 -2.03 -3.47
C ILE A 102 -9.42 -3.01 -3.58
N SER A 103 -9.63 -3.81 -2.51
CA SER A 103 -10.65 -4.87 -2.52
C SER A 103 -12.08 -4.38 -2.26
N LYS A 104 -12.24 -3.24 -1.59
CA LYS A 104 -13.57 -2.71 -1.22
C LYS A 104 -13.69 -1.25 -1.62
N PRO A 105 -13.85 -0.95 -2.92
CA PRO A 105 -13.86 0.44 -3.39
C PRO A 105 -15.02 1.27 -2.84
N GLU A 106 -16.16 0.65 -2.55
CA GLU A 106 -17.32 1.33 -1.97
C GLU A 106 -17.05 1.85 -0.56
N ASN A 107 -16.06 1.29 0.12
CA ASN A 107 -15.70 1.68 1.49
C ASN A 107 -14.38 2.46 1.55
N LEU A 108 -13.97 3.06 0.43
CA LEU A 108 -12.65 3.69 0.33
C LEU A 108 -12.34 4.65 1.48
N PHE A 109 -13.25 5.57 1.78
CA PHE A 109 -13.03 6.55 2.84
C PHE A 109 -13.11 5.94 4.23
N ASP A 110 -14.05 5.01 4.44
CA ASP A 110 -14.25 4.39 5.74
C ASP A 110 -13.18 3.35 6.07
N ALA A 111 -12.62 2.70 5.04
CA ALA A 111 -11.67 1.61 5.22
C ALA A 111 -10.21 2.06 5.22
N LEU A 112 -9.86 3.08 4.42
CA LEU A 112 -8.47 3.52 4.29
C LEU A 112 -8.12 4.72 5.15
N LEU A 113 -9.05 5.66 5.34
CA LEU A 113 -8.75 6.87 6.10
C LEU A 113 -8.62 6.65 7.61
N PRO A 114 -9.46 5.87 8.28
CA PRO A 114 -9.24 5.59 9.70
C PRO A 114 -7.96 4.77 9.88
N LEU A 115 -7.01 5.28 10.66
CA LEU A 115 -5.78 4.56 11.00
C LEU A 115 -6.04 3.78 12.29
N LEU A 116 -6.22 2.48 12.16
CA LEU A 116 -6.58 1.62 13.28
C LEU A 116 -5.34 1.27 14.12
N GLU A 117 -5.52 1.15 15.42
CA GLU A 117 -4.41 0.90 16.35
C GLU A 117 -3.73 -0.44 16.05
N PRO A 118 -2.39 -0.50 16.07
CA PRO A 118 -1.66 -1.71 15.72
C PRO A 118 -2.03 -2.95 16.54
N ASP A 119 -2.24 -2.79 17.83
CA ASP A 119 -2.54 -3.89 18.74
C ASP A 119 -3.95 -4.49 18.57
N THR A 120 -4.80 -3.83 17.78
CA THR A 120 -6.13 -4.34 17.44
C THR A 120 -6.12 -5.14 16.14
N SER A 121 -4.98 -5.23 15.46
CA SER A 121 -4.89 -5.95 14.20
C SER A 121 -5.06 -7.46 14.41
N PRO A 122 -5.90 -8.13 13.57
CA PRO A 122 -6.05 -9.57 13.64
C PRO A 122 -4.78 -10.34 13.24
N LEU A 123 -3.78 -9.64 12.68
CA LEU A 123 -2.52 -10.25 12.24
C LEU A 123 -1.36 -9.97 13.20
N SER A 124 -1.58 -9.23 14.27
CA SER A 124 -0.52 -8.90 15.22
C SER A 124 -0.41 -9.93 16.36
#